data_fb820327149d554edcbcce1c3da600d7
#
_entry.id   fb820327149d554edcbcce1c3da600d7
#
_cell.length_a   1.000
_cell.length_b   1.000
_cell.length_c   1.000
_cell.angle_alpha   90.00
_cell.angle_beta   90.00
_cell.angle_gamma   90.00
#
_symmetry.space_group_name_H-M   'P 1'
#
loop_
_entity.id
_entity.type
_entity.pdbx_description
1 polymer ?
#
loop_
_entity_poly.entity_id
_entity_poly.type
_entity_poly.pdbx_seq_one_letter_code
_entity_poly.pdbx_strand_id
1 'polypeptide(L)'
;MSRNYMSKNDELRRGDFMVSNNGRWKAIFQDDANFVIYDDGEATWASNTCRSDGFRLCLQGNCNLVLYNKNNVARWMSKSGRLETNMCHLQLTDDGKLELYREAEKIWCSAESTGKIL
;
A
#
# COMPACT_ATOMS: atom_id res chain seq x y z
N MET A 1 15.69 -7.68 -2.93
CA MET A 1 15.80 -6.50 -3.80
C MET A 1 14.56 -5.63 -3.61
N SER A 2 14.75 -4.36 -3.34
CA SER A 2 13.64 -3.42 -3.17
C SER A 2 13.16 -2.93 -4.53
N ARG A 3 11.86 -2.72 -4.64
CA ARG A 3 11.18 -2.25 -5.84
C ARG A 3 10.33 -1.04 -5.50
N ASN A 4 9.96 -0.27 -6.52
CA ASN A 4 9.06 0.85 -6.35
C ASN A 4 7.59 0.47 -6.61
N TYR A 5 7.26 -0.81 -6.77
CA TYR A 5 5.92 -1.23 -7.17
C TYR A 5 5.49 -2.56 -6.57
N MET A 6 4.18 -2.78 -6.56
CA MET A 6 3.53 -4.08 -6.36
C MET A 6 2.65 -4.36 -7.56
N SER A 7 2.65 -5.62 -8.00
CA SER A 7 1.77 -6.10 -9.06
C SER A 7 0.54 -6.77 -8.47
N LYS A 8 -0.46 -6.99 -9.31
CA LYS A 8 -1.67 -7.74 -8.94
C LYS A 8 -1.30 -9.06 -8.28
N ASN A 9 -1.92 -9.35 -7.15
CA ASN A 9 -1.72 -10.54 -6.30
C ASN A 9 -0.41 -10.55 -5.50
N ASP A 10 0.38 -9.48 -5.54
CA ASP A 10 1.52 -9.33 -4.65
C ASP A 10 1.05 -8.97 -3.25
N GLU A 11 1.87 -9.29 -2.26
CA GLU A 11 1.62 -8.88 -0.87
C GLU A 11 2.90 -8.44 -0.17
N LEU A 12 2.75 -7.57 0.81
CA LEU A 12 3.80 -7.20 1.74
C LEU A 12 3.49 -7.80 3.11
N ARG A 13 4.50 -8.38 3.74
CA ARG A 13 4.47 -8.82 5.13
C ARG A 13 5.16 -7.79 6.00
N ARG A 14 5.01 -7.89 7.33
CA ARG A 14 5.66 -6.96 8.26
C ARG A 14 7.16 -6.94 8.04
N GLY A 15 7.71 -5.75 7.85
CA GLY A 15 9.12 -5.53 7.52
C GLY A 15 9.39 -5.35 6.03
N ASP A 16 8.47 -5.74 5.16
CA ASP A 16 8.63 -5.57 3.71
C ASP A 16 8.39 -4.12 3.31
N PHE A 17 9.06 -3.69 2.25
CA PHE A 17 9.00 -2.29 1.84
C PHE A 17 9.21 -2.10 0.34
N MET A 18 8.82 -0.89 -0.11
CA MET A 18 9.08 -0.38 -1.45
C MET A 18 9.98 0.85 -1.34
N VAL A 19 10.79 1.10 -2.36
CA VAL A 19 11.65 2.29 -2.43
C VAL A 19 11.44 2.94 -3.79
N SER A 20 11.29 4.27 -3.81
CA SER A 20 11.18 5.01 -5.07
C SER A 20 12.43 4.85 -5.92
N ASN A 21 12.30 5.05 -7.24
CA ASN A 21 13.43 4.91 -8.17
C ASN A 21 14.57 5.87 -7.85
N ASN A 22 14.26 7.08 -7.34
CA ASN A 22 15.28 8.04 -6.94
C ASN A 22 15.90 7.74 -5.57
N GLY A 23 15.44 6.68 -4.89
CA GLY A 23 15.99 6.26 -3.59
C GLY A 23 15.58 7.11 -2.38
N ARG A 24 14.83 8.18 -2.60
CA ARG A 24 14.49 9.13 -1.54
C ARG A 24 13.35 8.65 -0.63
N TRP A 25 12.35 7.96 -1.20
CA TRP A 25 11.11 7.61 -0.51
C TRP A 25 11.05 6.13 -0.23
N LYS A 26 10.49 5.78 0.94
CA LYS A 26 10.31 4.39 1.35
C LYS A 26 8.91 4.20 1.87
N ALA A 27 8.20 3.19 1.37
CA ALA A 27 6.90 2.78 1.87
C ALA A 27 7.06 1.41 2.54
N ILE A 28 6.88 1.35 3.85
CA ILE A 28 7.13 0.15 4.63
C ILE A 28 5.88 -0.30 5.40
N PHE A 29 5.58 -1.61 5.32
CA PHE A 29 4.61 -2.23 6.20
C PHE A 29 5.35 -2.65 7.47
N GLN A 30 5.19 -1.85 8.52
CA GLN A 30 6.00 -1.94 9.73
C GLN A 30 5.59 -3.10 10.64
N ASP A 31 6.46 -3.42 11.60
CA ASP A 31 6.18 -4.44 12.61
C ASP A 31 5.00 -4.08 13.52
N ASP A 32 4.68 -2.78 13.62
CA ASP A 32 3.51 -2.31 14.38
C ASP A 32 2.21 -2.36 13.57
N ALA A 33 2.24 -2.95 12.38
CA ALA A 33 1.12 -3.08 11.44
C ALA A 33 0.68 -1.79 10.77
N ASN A 34 1.45 -0.70 10.87
CA ASN A 34 1.20 0.54 10.16
C ASN A 34 1.92 0.51 8.81
N PHE A 35 1.25 0.97 7.74
CA PHE A 35 1.87 1.13 6.43
C PHE A 35 2.19 2.61 6.26
N VAL A 36 3.46 2.94 6.13
CA VAL A 36 3.95 4.33 6.26
C VAL A 36 4.88 4.68 5.11
N ILE A 37 4.71 5.89 4.58
CA ILE A 37 5.68 6.48 3.64
C ILE A 37 6.62 7.39 4.41
N TYR A 38 7.92 7.19 4.21
CA TYR A 38 8.97 8.02 4.81
C TYR A 38 9.74 8.79 3.75
N ASP A 39 10.05 10.05 4.07
CA ASP A 39 10.99 10.88 3.34
C ASP A 39 12.21 11.05 4.22
N ASP A 40 13.30 10.32 3.91
CA ASP A 40 14.56 10.39 4.64
C ASP A 40 14.34 10.30 6.17
N GLY A 41 13.54 9.33 6.58
CA GLY A 41 13.26 9.08 8.01
C GLY A 41 12.08 9.84 8.59
N GLU A 42 11.46 10.74 7.83
CA GLU A 42 10.29 11.49 8.28
C GLU A 42 9.01 10.92 7.65
N ALA A 43 8.05 10.55 8.50
CA ALA A 43 6.77 10.01 8.02
C ALA A 43 5.94 11.10 7.35
N THR A 44 5.47 10.83 6.13
CA THR A 44 4.65 11.76 5.34
C THR A 44 3.23 11.29 5.14
N TRP A 45 2.99 9.99 5.23
CA TRP A 45 1.65 9.40 5.10
C TRP A 45 1.63 8.05 5.81
N ALA A 46 0.48 7.66 6.30
CA ALA A 46 0.30 6.34 6.93
C ALA A 46 -1.13 5.86 6.77
N SER A 47 -1.30 4.53 6.75
CA SER A 47 -2.62 3.90 6.81
C SER A 47 -3.30 4.08 8.17
N ASN A 48 -2.56 4.51 9.18
CA ASN A 48 -3.03 4.70 10.57
C ASN A 48 -3.61 3.42 11.17
N THR A 49 -2.92 2.32 10.92
CA THR A 49 -3.27 0.99 11.43
C THR A 49 -2.27 0.49 12.48
N CYS A 50 -1.53 1.42 13.07
CA CYS A 50 -0.54 1.14 14.11
C CYS A 50 -1.18 0.36 15.27
N ARG A 51 -0.48 -0.67 15.73
CA ARG A 51 -0.91 -1.54 16.84
C ARG A 51 -2.17 -2.36 16.52
N SER A 52 -2.58 -2.42 15.26
CA SER A 52 -3.63 -3.34 14.85
C SER A 52 -3.05 -4.75 14.73
N ASP A 53 -3.91 -5.73 14.51
CA ASP A 53 -3.50 -7.09 14.23
C ASP A 53 -3.24 -7.35 12.74
N GLY A 54 -3.03 -6.31 11.95
CA GLY A 54 -2.72 -6.40 10.53
C GLY A 54 -1.53 -7.30 10.27
N PHE A 55 -1.66 -8.20 9.31
CA PHE A 55 -0.67 -9.25 9.08
C PHE A 55 -0.08 -9.21 7.67
N ARG A 56 -0.91 -8.90 6.67
CA ARG A 56 -0.46 -8.85 5.28
C ARG A 56 -1.20 -7.75 4.51
N LEU A 57 -0.46 -7.06 3.66
CA LEU A 57 -0.98 -6.01 2.80
C LEU A 57 -0.98 -6.54 1.37
N CYS A 58 -2.17 -6.68 0.78
CA CYS A 58 -2.36 -7.38 -0.50
C CYS A 58 -2.91 -6.45 -1.57
N LEU A 59 -2.31 -6.49 -2.75
CA LEU A 59 -2.92 -5.91 -3.94
C LEU A 59 -3.74 -7.00 -4.61
N GLN A 60 -5.06 -6.94 -4.42
CA GLN A 60 -5.95 -8.02 -4.85
C GLN A 60 -6.21 -8.00 -6.36
N GLY A 61 -6.72 -9.13 -6.86
CA GLY A 61 -7.08 -9.26 -8.27
C GLY A 61 -8.17 -8.30 -8.72
N ASN A 62 -9.01 -7.80 -7.78
CA ASN A 62 -10.02 -6.79 -8.08
C ASN A 62 -9.48 -5.35 -7.98
N CYS A 63 -8.17 -5.18 -7.86
CA CYS A 63 -7.48 -3.90 -7.74
C CYS A 63 -7.75 -3.12 -6.44
N ASN A 64 -8.19 -3.80 -5.39
CA ASN A 64 -8.25 -3.21 -4.06
C ASN A 64 -6.97 -3.51 -3.30
N LEU A 65 -6.41 -2.50 -2.63
CA LEU A 65 -5.27 -2.69 -1.73
C LEU A 65 -5.82 -2.85 -0.33
N VAL A 66 -5.57 -4.00 0.29
CA VAL A 66 -6.22 -4.38 1.55
C VAL A 66 -5.20 -4.86 2.56
N LEU A 67 -5.29 -4.34 3.79
CA LEU A 67 -4.56 -4.85 4.94
C LEU A 67 -5.45 -5.83 5.70
N TYR A 68 -5.04 -7.09 5.74
CA TYR A 68 -5.75 -8.17 6.44
C TYR A 68 -5.05 -8.59 7.71
N ASN A 69 -5.82 -9.05 8.70
CA ASN A 69 -5.26 -9.80 9.82
C ASN A 69 -5.09 -11.28 9.43
N LYS A 70 -4.63 -12.12 10.36
CA LYS A 70 -4.41 -13.56 10.13
C LYS A 70 -5.70 -14.32 9.81
N ASN A 71 -6.85 -13.80 10.22
CA ASN A 71 -8.16 -14.41 9.98
C ASN A 71 -8.85 -13.83 8.75
N ASN A 72 -8.11 -13.10 7.89
CA ASN A 72 -8.62 -12.47 6.67
C ASN A 72 -9.72 -11.43 6.94
N VAL A 73 -9.64 -10.76 8.08
CA VAL A 73 -10.49 -9.59 8.37
C VAL A 73 -9.74 -8.33 7.93
N ALA A 74 -10.39 -7.50 7.11
CA ALA A 74 -9.78 -6.27 6.62
C ALA A 74 -9.65 -5.24 7.74
N ARG A 75 -8.46 -4.65 7.84
CA ARG A 75 -8.16 -3.58 8.80
C ARG A 75 -7.98 -2.23 8.14
N TRP A 76 -7.75 -2.20 6.85
CA TRP A 76 -7.67 -1.00 6.04
C TRP A 76 -7.80 -1.40 4.58
N MET A 77 -8.30 -0.50 3.76
CA MET A 77 -8.32 -0.71 2.31
C MET A 77 -8.38 0.61 1.55
N SER A 78 -7.92 0.58 0.31
CA SER A 78 -7.97 1.74 -0.60
C SER A 78 -9.37 2.00 -1.14
N LYS A 79 -10.28 1.03 -1.04
CA LYS A 79 -11.67 1.10 -1.56
C LYS A 79 -11.70 1.31 -3.07
N SER A 80 -10.73 0.75 -3.77
CA SER A 80 -10.61 0.85 -5.23
C SER A 80 -11.00 -0.43 -5.97
N GLY A 81 -11.57 -1.40 -5.25
CA GLY A 81 -11.96 -2.67 -5.84
C GLY A 81 -13.10 -2.58 -6.84
N ARG A 82 -13.07 -3.44 -7.85
CA ARG A 82 -14.11 -3.60 -8.86
C ARG A 82 -14.47 -5.06 -8.99
N LEU A 83 -15.66 -5.35 -9.51
CA LEU A 83 -16.09 -6.72 -9.77
C LEU A 83 -15.26 -7.36 -10.89
N GLU A 84 -14.83 -6.57 -11.86
CA GLU A 84 -14.00 -7.05 -12.94
C GLU A 84 -12.54 -7.12 -12.51
N THR A 85 -11.85 -8.16 -12.99
CA THR A 85 -10.41 -8.30 -12.75
C THR A 85 -9.65 -7.71 -13.91
N ASN A 86 -8.86 -6.68 -13.64
CA ASN A 86 -8.01 -6.03 -14.62
C ASN A 86 -6.55 -6.11 -14.18
N MET A 87 -5.65 -5.72 -15.03
CA MET A 87 -4.27 -5.54 -14.65
C MET A 87 -4.18 -4.31 -13.77
N CYS A 88 -3.60 -4.46 -12.60
CA CYS A 88 -3.39 -3.33 -11.71
C CYS A 88 -1.99 -3.38 -11.09
N HIS A 89 -1.50 -2.19 -10.74
CA HIS A 89 -0.23 -2.06 -10.05
C HIS A 89 -0.27 -0.87 -9.11
N LEU A 90 0.48 -0.99 -8.04
CA LEU A 90 0.73 0.08 -7.06
C LEU A 90 2.16 0.52 -7.22
N GLN A 91 2.42 1.83 -7.29
CA GLN A 91 3.79 2.31 -7.34
C GLN A 91 4.03 3.43 -6.34
N LEU A 92 5.26 3.48 -5.84
CA LEU A 92 5.76 4.59 -5.04
C LEU A 92 6.52 5.52 -5.98
N THR A 93 6.00 6.73 -6.15
CA THR A 93 6.55 7.70 -7.10
C THR A 93 7.77 8.41 -6.54
N ASP A 94 8.53 9.07 -7.43
CA ASP A 94 9.71 9.83 -7.04
C ASP A 94 9.37 11.14 -6.30
N ASP A 95 8.08 11.49 -6.21
CA ASP A 95 7.60 12.60 -5.39
C ASP A 95 6.88 12.14 -4.11
N GLY A 96 7.00 10.86 -3.77
CA GLY A 96 6.58 10.34 -2.48
C GLY A 96 5.12 9.96 -2.35
N LYS A 97 4.46 9.67 -3.45
CA LYS A 97 3.05 9.26 -3.46
C LYS A 97 2.92 7.78 -3.81
N LEU A 98 1.98 7.11 -3.16
CA LEU A 98 1.52 5.80 -3.59
C LEU A 98 0.38 6.01 -4.57
N GLU A 99 0.52 5.46 -5.77
CA GLU A 99 -0.49 5.55 -6.82
C GLU A 99 -0.88 4.17 -7.29
N LEU A 100 -2.18 3.89 -7.27
CA LEU A 100 -2.73 2.61 -7.69
C LEU A 100 -3.43 2.80 -9.04
N TYR A 101 -3.01 2.00 -10.01
CA TYR A 101 -3.51 2.06 -11.37
C TYR A 101 -4.26 0.78 -11.73
N ARG A 102 -5.38 0.93 -12.44
CA ARG A 102 -6.06 -0.14 -13.16
C ARG A 102 -5.91 0.17 -14.64
N GLU A 103 -5.17 -0.69 -15.36
CA GLU A 103 -4.71 -0.40 -16.70
C GLU A 103 -3.94 0.93 -16.68
N ALA A 104 -4.35 1.93 -17.46
CA ALA A 104 -3.72 3.24 -17.48
C ALA A 104 -4.41 4.27 -16.58
N GLU A 105 -5.47 3.87 -15.87
CA GLU A 105 -6.25 4.77 -15.04
C GLU A 105 -5.78 4.76 -13.58
N LYS A 106 -5.47 5.94 -13.03
CA LYS A 106 -5.17 6.07 -11.61
C LYS A 106 -6.47 6.01 -10.82
N ILE A 107 -6.64 4.99 -9.99
CA ILE A 107 -7.87 4.73 -9.25
C ILE A 107 -7.75 5.06 -7.75
N TRP A 108 -6.55 5.26 -7.25
CA TRP A 108 -6.31 5.64 -5.86
C TRP A 108 -4.94 6.29 -5.73
N CYS A 109 -4.83 7.24 -4.80
CA CYS A 109 -3.58 7.91 -4.50
C CYS A 109 -3.51 8.25 -3.01
N SER A 110 -2.36 8.02 -2.37
CA SER A 110 -2.17 8.33 -0.96
C SER A 110 -2.33 9.83 -0.68
N ALA A 111 -2.01 10.71 -1.64
CA ALA A 111 -2.14 12.15 -1.46
C ALA A 111 -3.59 12.61 -1.25
N GLU A 112 -4.57 11.81 -1.66
CA GLU A 112 -5.99 12.11 -1.58
C GLU A 112 -6.72 11.24 -0.55
N SER A 113 -5.96 10.47 0.23
CA SER A 113 -6.51 9.50 1.15
C SER A 113 -5.96 9.72 2.55
N THR A 114 -6.85 9.68 3.54
CA THR A 114 -6.44 9.66 4.94
C THR A 114 -6.55 8.23 5.45
N GLY A 115 -5.46 7.73 6.03
CA GLY A 115 -5.45 6.39 6.58
C GLY A 115 -6.37 6.30 7.79
N LYS A 116 -7.12 5.18 7.88
CA LYS A 116 -8.02 4.92 9.01
C LYS A 116 -8.20 3.42 9.18
N ILE A 117 -8.02 2.95 10.39
CA ILE A 117 -8.30 1.55 10.70
C ILE A 117 -9.81 1.27 10.62
N LEU A 118 -10.14 0.12 10.10
CA LEU A 118 -11.53 -0.33 10.00
C LEU A 118 -12.01 -0.97 11.30
#